data_c7462ba36fe7db05cf9d19329aa60788
#
_entry.id   c7462ba36fe7db05cf9d19329aa60788
#
_cell.length_a   1.000
_cell.length_b   1.000
_cell.length_c   1.000
_cell.angle_alpha   90.00
_cell.angle_beta   90.00
_cell.angle_gamma   90.00
#
_symmetry.space_group_name_H-M   'P 1'
#
loop_
_entity.id
_entity.type
_entity.pdbx_description
1 polymer ?
#
loop_
_entity_poly.entity_id
_entity_poly.type
_entity_poly.pdbx_seq_one_letter_code
_entity_poly.pdbx_strand_id
1 'polypeptide(L)'
;MEQKFEGVPQAEIRLEGRKVVRGPVKNDWGSRLQWAVKRDGKVIAALPARMAESYEHPESTPGEYEIVLQMWKYVNYRKNAEGEFTESAFVDISNKVTYKI
;
A
#
# COMPACT_ATOMS: atom_id res chain seq x y z
N MET A 1 -27.28 -5.43 -16.46
CA MET A 1 -26.62 -6.19 -15.41
C MET A 1 -25.75 -5.25 -14.60
N GLU A 2 -25.98 -5.24 -13.33
CA GLU A 2 -25.27 -4.37 -12.45
C GLU A 2 -23.84 -4.87 -12.23
N GLN A 3 -22.88 -4.01 -12.53
CA GLN A 3 -21.50 -4.35 -12.29
C GLN A 3 -21.20 -4.18 -10.80
N LYS A 4 -21.07 -5.29 -10.13
CA LYS A 4 -20.70 -5.26 -8.73
C LYS A 4 -19.19 -5.14 -8.60
N PHE A 5 -18.74 -4.07 -7.99
CA PHE A 5 -17.39 -4.03 -7.46
C PHE A 5 -17.40 -4.86 -6.19
N GLU A 6 -17.15 -6.13 -6.33
CA GLU A 6 -17.08 -7.01 -5.17
C GLU A 6 -15.79 -6.77 -4.42
N GLY A 7 -15.90 -5.88 -3.46
CA GLY A 7 -14.82 -5.63 -2.55
C GLY A 7 -13.76 -4.69 -3.06
N VAL A 8 -13.07 -4.10 -2.13
CA VAL A 8 -11.86 -3.33 -2.39
C VAL A 8 -10.69 -4.30 -2.54
N PRO A 9 -9.64 -3.91 -3.28
CA PRO A 9 -8.42 -4.71 -3.34
C PRO A 9 -7.88 -4.99 -1.94
N GLN A 10 -7.45 -6.23 -1.71
CA GLN A 10 -6.92 -6.65 -0.42
C GLN A 10 -5.74 -7.57 -0.60
N ALA A 11 -4.77 -7.42 0.27
CA ALA A 11 -3.61 -8.30 0.33
C ALA A 11 -3.24 -8.56 1.78
N GLU A 12 -2.52 -9.65 2.01
CA GLU A 12 -1.93 -9.92 3.30
C GLU A 12 -0.42 -9.78 3.19
N ILE A 13 0.16 -9.15 4.18
CA ILE A 13 1.61 -9.06 4.30
C ILE A 13 2.03 -9.68 5.62
N ARG A 14 3.24 -10.19 5.65
CA ARG A 14 3.81 -10.80 6.84
C ARG A 14 5.28 -10.47 6.97
N LEU A 15 5.76 -10.46 8.20
CA LEU A 15 7.16 -10.24 8.50
C LEU A 15 7.89 -11.58 8.56
N GLU A 16 8.94 -11.71 7.76
CA GLU A 16 9.84 -12.86 7.78
C GLU A 16 11.25 -12.36 8.10
N GLY A 17 11.65 -12.45 9.37
CA GLY A 17 12.89 -11.84 9.82
C GLY A 17 12.81 -10.31 9.73
N ARG A 18 13.62 -9.71 8.87
CA ARG A 18 13.58 -8.26 8.60
C ARG A 18 12.91 -7.94 7.27
N LYS A 19 12.37 -8.93 6.60
CA LYS A 19 11.75 -8.78 5.30
C LYS A 19 10.24 -8.90 5.43
N VAL A 20 9.52 -8.00 4.77
CA VAL A 20 8.07 -8.06 4.68
C VAL A 20 7.72 -8.63 3.31
N VAL A 21 6.85 -9.63 3.30
CA VAL A 21 6.44 -10.32 2.07
C VAL A 21 4.95 -10.15 1.87
N ARG A 22 4.54 -9.87 0.64
CA ARG A 22 3.13 -9.80 0.30
C ARG A 22 2.65 -11.07 -0.39
N GLY A 23 1.39 -11.40 -0.14
CA GLY A 23 0.69 -12.41 -0.92
C GLY A 23 0.04 -11.80 -2.17
N PRO A 24 -0.74 -12.61 -2.90
CA PRO A 24 -1.51 -12.13 -4.04
C PRO A 24 -2.52 -11.07 -3.61
N VAL A 25 -2.76 -10.09 -4.46
CA VAL A 25 -3.77 -9.05 -4.21
C VAL A 25 -5.12 -9.56 -4.68
N LYS A 26 -6.10 -9.63 -3.77
CA LYS A 26 -7.47 -9.94 -4.12
C LYS A 26 -8.14 -8.72 -4.74
N ASN A 27 -9.00 -8.95 -5.72
CA ASN A 27 -9.74 -7.87 -6.40
C ASN A 27 -8.81 -6.80 -6.96
N ASP A 28 -7.70 -7.23 -7.52
CA ASP A 28 -6.67 -6.32 -8.05
C ASP A 28 -7.23 -5.52 -9.24
N TRP A 29 -7.22 -4.20 -9.10
CA TRP A 29 -7.69 -3.30 -10.16
C TRP A 29 -6.61 -2.93 -11.17
N GLY A 30 -5.41 -3.48 -11.03
CA GLY A 30 -4.29 -3.14 -11.90
C GLY A 30 -3.63 -1.80 -11.61
N SER A 31 -4.04 -1.13 -10.55
CA SER A 31 -3.47 0.14 -10.16
C SER A 31 -2.08 -0.01 -9.52
N ARG A 32 -1.40 1.11 -9.36
CA ARG A 32 -0.07 1.11 -8.73
C ARG A 32 -0.12 0.57 -7.31
N LEU A 33 0.85 -0.25 -6.98
CA LEU A 33 1.07 -0.73 -5.62
C LEU A 33 2.34 -0.13 -5.06
N GLN A 34 2.34 0.15 -3.76
CA GLN A 34 3.54 0.61 -3.08
C GLN A 34 3.65 0.05 -1.67
N TRP A 35 4.89 -0.12 -1.24
CA TRP A 35 5.22 -0.34 0.15
C TRP A 35 5.32 1.01 0.84
N ALA A 36 4.46 1.29 1.81
CA ALA A 36 4.54 2.50 2.61
C ALA A 36 5.21 2.16 3.93
N VAL A 37 6.31 2.83 4.20
CA VAL A 37 7.13 2.58 5.39
C VAL A 37 7.09 3.80 6.29
N LYS A 38 6.72 3.59 7.54
CA LYS A 38 6.72 4.64 8.57
C LYS A 38 7.72 4.26 9.66
N ARG A 39 8.34 5.27 10.24
CA ARG A 39 9.15 5.14 11.43
C ARG A 39 8.66 6.16 12.45
N ASP A 40 8.29 5.69 13.64
CA ASP A 40 7.75 6.53 14.71
C ASP A 40 6.58 7.42 14.24
N GLY A 41 5.71 6.86 13.39
CA GLY A 41 4.55 7.55 12.87
C GLY A 41 4.77 8.44 11.66
N LYS A 42 6.02 8.58 11.18
CA LYS A 42 6.34 9.40 10.02
C LYS A 42 6.66 8.54 8.80
N VAL A 43 6.11 8.88 7.66
CA VAL A 43 6.44 8.21 6.41
C VAL A 43 7.90 8.52 6.04
N ILE A 44 8.70 7.48 5.94
CA ILE A 44 10.11 7.60 5.57
C ILE A 44 10.41 7.07 4.18
N ALA A 45 9.55 6.22 3.63
CA ALA A 45 9.75 5.67 2.31
C ALA A 45 8.43 5.23 1.71
N ALA A 46 8.36 5.29 0.37
CA ALA A 46 7.28 4.72 -0.42
C ALA A 46 7.93 4.12 -1.67
N LEU A 47 7.80 2.82 -1.85
CA LEU A 47 8.52 2.07 -2.88
C LEU A 47 7.54 1.27 -3.73
N PRO A 48 7.75 1.17 -5.06
CA PRO A 48 6.88 0.37 -5.91
C PRO A 48 6.83 -1.09 -5.43
N ALA A 49 5.64 -1.68 -5.48
CA ALA A 49 5.42 -3.01 -4.95
C ALA A 49 4.87 -4.03 -5.97
N ARG A 50 4.47 -3.60 -7.18
CA ARG A 50 3.94 -4.56 -8.16
C ARG A 50 4.96 -5.59 -8.59
N MET A 51 6.17 -5.16 -8.85
CA MET A 51 7.26 -6.03 -9.25
C MET A 51 8.13 -6.47 -8.07
N ALA A 52 7.82 -5.99 -6.87
CA ALA A 52 8.57 -6.28 -5.66
C ALA A 52 7.65 -6.93 -4.63
N GLU A 53 7.63 -8.24 -4.61
CA GLU A 53 6.78 -9.01 -3.69
C GLU A 53 7.26 -8.98 -2.24
N SER A 54 8.42 -8.39 -2.01
CA SER A 54 8.98 -8.26 -0.67
C SER A 54 9.71 -6.94 -0.52
N TYR A 55 9.86 -6.52 0.72
CA TYR A 55 10.60 -5.33 1.08
C TYR A 55 11.47 -5.60 2.31
N GLU A 56 12.72 -5.26 2.21
CA GLU A 56 13.64 -5.29 3.34
C GLU A 56 14.20 -3.90 3.54
N HIS A 57 13.99 -3.36 4.75
CA HIS A 57 14.47 -2.02 5.05
C HIS A 57 15.99 -2.06 5.23
N PRO A 58 16.73 -1.26 4.45
CA PRO A 58 18.20 -1.35 4.45
C PRO A 58 18.86 -0.68 5.66
N GLU A 59 18.14 0.17 6.36
CA GLU A 59 18.71 0.91 7.48
C GLU A 59 18.49 0.21 8.82
N SER A 60 19.43 0.41 9.73
CA SER A 60 19.33 -0.07 11.10
C SER A 60 19.05 1.06 12.10
N THR A 61 18.48 2.15 11.64
CA THR A 61 18.13 3.27 12.49
C THR A 61 17.11 2.83 13.54
N PRO A 62 17.37 3.06 14.83
CA PRO A 62 16.43 2.68 15.87
C PRO A 62 15.08 3.37 15.72
N GLY A 63 14.01 2.65 16.00
CA GLY A 63 12.67 3.18 15.94
C GLY A 63 11.63 2.09 15.83
N GLU A 64 10.38 2.50 15.83
CA GLU A 64 9.24 1.63 15.59
C GLU A 64 8.81 1.77 14.14
N TYR A 65 8.91 0.68 13.39
CA TYR A 65 8.61 0.65 11.98
C TYR A 65 7.23 0.06 11.74
N GLU A 66 6.51 0.67 10.80
CA GLU A 66 5.22 0.19 10.36
C GLU A 66 5.24 0.12 8.84
N ILE A 67 4.88 -1.04 8.30
CA ILE A 67 4.84 -1.25 6.85
C ILE A 67 3.44 -1.70 6.47
N VAL A 68 2.92 -1.11 5.40
CA VAL A 68 1.62 -1.45 4.85
C VAL A 68 1.69 -1.44 3.33
N LEU A 69 0.93 -2.30 2.67
CA LEU A 69 0.79 -2.28 1.23
C LEU A 69 -0.36 -1.36 0.85
N GLN A 70 -0.11 -0.48 -0.10
CA GLN A 70 -1.09 0.49 -0.56
C GLN A 70 -1.32 0.38 -2.05
N MET A 71 -2.52 0.78 -2.49
CA MET A 71 -2.86 0.84 -3.90
C MET A 71 -3.35 2.24 -4.26
N TRP A 72 -2.97 2.72 -5.44
CA TRP A 72 -3.43 4.00 -5.96
C TRP A 72 -4.90 3.90 -6.37
N LYS A 73 -5.70 4.85 -5.90
CA LYS A 73 -7.09 4.95 -6.33
C LYS A 73 -7.59 6.39 -6.26
N TYR A 74 -8.69 6.66 -6.94
CA TYR A 74 -9.39 7.93 -6.78
C TYR A 74 -10.18 7.89 -5.48
N VAL A 75 -9.90 8.84 -4.59
CA VAL A 75 -10.56 8.92 -3.27
C VAL A 75 -11.79 9.81 -3.29
N ASN A 76 -11.96 10.59 -4.36
CA ASN A 76 -13.11 11.43 -4.56
C ASN A 76 -13.46 11.40 -6.05
N TYR A 77 -14.69 11.06 -6.36
CA TYR A 77 -15.16 10.95 -7.74
C TYR A 77 -15.71 12.27 -8.28
N ARG A 78 -15.32 13.39 -7.70
CA ARG A 78 -15.65 14.70 -8.23
C ARG A 78 -14.78 15.01 -9.43
N LYS A 79 -15.42 15.43 -10.49
CA LYS A 79 -14.72 15.86 -11.69
C LYS A 79 -14.49 17.36 -11.65
N ASN A 80 -13.34 17.79 -12.18
CA ASN A 80 -13.09 19.22 -12.35
C ASN A 80 -13.88 19.74 -13.57
N ALA A 81 -13.70 21.00 -13.92
CA ALA A 81 -14.39 21.61 -15.06
C ALA A 81 -14.07 20.94 -16.39
N GLU A 82 -12.97 20.21 -16.47
CA GLU A 82 -12.52 19.49 -17.66
C GLU A 82 -12.98 18.04 -17.69
N GLY A 83 -13.73 17.62 -16.68
CA GLY A 83 -14.25 16.26 -16.59
C GLY A 83 -13.26 15.23 -16.05
N GLU A 84 -12.17 15.66 -15.42
CA GLU A 84 -11.15 14.77 -14.87
C GLU A 84 -11.33 14.58 -13.38
N PHE A 85 -11.00 13.40 -12.89
CA PHE A 85 -10.94 13.15 -11.47
C PHE A 85 -9.70 13.82 -10.91
N THR A 86 -9.90 14.64 -9.89
CA THR A 86 -8.83 15.49 -9.35
C THR A 86 -8.21 14.97 -8.06
N GLU A 87 -8.89 14.06 -7.38
CA GLU A 87 -8.40 13.57 -6.10
C GLU A 87 -8.10 12.09 -6.17
N SER A 88 -6.87 11.76 -5.91
CA SER A 88 -6.39 10.39 -5.87
C SER A 88 -5.36 10.26 -4.75
N ALA A 89 -5.23 9.06 -4.24
CA ALA A 89 -4.28 8.78 -3.18
C ALA A 89 -3.97 7.30 -3.13
N PHE A 90 -2.88 6.96 -2.48
CA PHE A 90 -2.62 5.59 -2.09
C PHE A 90 -3.43 5.27 -0.84
N VAL A 91 -4.11 4.15 -0.85
CA VAL A 91 -4.90 3.69 0.29
C VAL A 91 -4.39 2.33 0.76
N ASP A 92 -4.51 2.10 2.05
CA ASP A 92 -4.09 0.84 2.65
C ASP A 92 -4.98 -0.29 2.15
N ILE A 93 -4.37 -1.35 1.63
CA ILE A 93 -5.09 -2.55 1.17
C ILE A 93 -4.67 -3.80 1.92
N SER A 94 -3.74 -3.69 2.86
CA SER A 94 -3.25 -4.82 3.63
C SER A 94 -3.30 -4.53 5.13
N ASN A 95 -3.09 -5.57 5.92
CA ASN A 95 -2.77 -5.42 7.32
C ASN A 95 -1.46 -4.64 7.47
N LYS A 96 -1.24 -4.09 8.64
CA LYS A 96 0.00 -3.40 9.00
C LYS A 96 0.94 -4.38 9.69
N VAL A 97 2.20 -4.29 9.33
CA VAL A 97 3.27 -5.04 10.00
C VAL A 97 4.13 -4.05 10.77
N THR A 98 4.37 -4.33 12.03
CA THR A 98 5.19 -3.46 12.87
C THR A 98 6.37 -4.24 13.44
N TYR A 99 7.50 -3.55 13.56
CA TYR A 99 8.67 -4.11 14.22
C TYR A 99 9.53 -2.98 14.79
N LYS A 100 10.39 -3.33 15.73
CA LYS A 100 11.31 -2.37 16.35
C LYS A 100 12.76 -2.75 16.05
N ILE A 101 13.55 -1.74 15.85
CA ILE A 101 15.01 -1.89 15.77
C ILE A 101 15.64 -1.20 16.97
#